data_04f607ecc97ed96a0f14849763b2dd0b
#
_entry.id   04f607ecc97ed96a0f14849763b2dd0b
#
_cell.length_a   1.000
_cell.length_b   1.000
_cell.length_c   1.000
_cell.angle_alpha   90.00
_cell.angle_beta   90.00
_cell.angle_gamma   90.00
#
_symmetry.space_group_name_H-M   'P 1'
#
loop_
_entity.id
_entity.type
_entity.pdbx_description
1 polymer ?
#
loop_
_entity_poly.entity_id
_entity_poly.type
_entity_poly.pdbx_seq_one_letter_code
_entity_poly.pdbx_strand_id
1 'polypeptide(L)'
;MTGRQRTSSSAAKGVLAICAAAATLLFGGATWGQEPPAPLKTAKAGAIGTILVGPSGMTLYTFASDKGDGKSACTGSCARKWPPLTAAPGAPAPQPPLSLIARDDGTKQYAWKGKPLYYYSEDAKPGDTTGHEVGRSWFAARPD
;
A
#
# COMPACT_ATOMS: atom_id res chain seq x y z
N MET A 1 27.34 24.76 78.74
CA MET A 1 26.17 25.54 79.03
C MET A 1 25.12 25.17 78.03
N THR A 2 24.19 24.33 78.42
CA THR A 2 22.78 24.63 78.62
C THR A 2 22.11 25.16 77.35
N GLY A 3 21.21 24.54 76.78
CA GLY A 3 20.00 23.78 77.10
C GLY A 3 19.30 23.36 75.79
N ARG A 4 18.79 22.20 75.68
CA ARG A 4 17.45 21.81 76.08
C ARG A 4 16.33 22.65 75.41
N GLN A 5 15.57 22.04 74.61
CA GLN A 5 14.18 21.52 74.80
C GLN A 5 13.69 21.04 73.42
N ARG A 6 13.25 19.82 73.26
CA ARG A 6 11.90 19.27 73.38
C ARG A 6 10.88 20.13 72.59
N THR A 7 10.02 19.54 71.79
CA THR A 7 9.05 18.45 71.88
C THR A 7 8.40 18.32 70.52
N SER A 8 8.17 17.13 70.07
CA SER A 8 6.88 16.43 70.26
C SER A 8 5.89 16.64 69.09
N SER A 9 5.75 15.55 68.41
CA SER A 9 4.44 14.91 68.18
C SER A 9 3.42 15.58 67.29
N SER A 10 3.11 15.02 66.21
CA SER A 10 1.79 14.36 66.07
C SER A 10 1.61 13.72 64.71
N ALA A 11 1.23 12.50 64.78
CA ALA A 11 0.74 11.70 63.71
C ALA A 11 -0.53 12.29 63.05
N ALA A 12 -0.59 12.30 61.76
CA ALA A 12 -1.84 12.31 61.07
C ALA A 12 -1.78 11.27 59.93
N LYS A 13 -2.42 10.17 60.17
CA LYS A 13 -2.76 9.13 59.20
C LYS A 13 -3.70 9.74 58.19
N GLY A 14 -3.26 9.90 56.95
CA GLY A 14 -4.09 10.19 55.83
C GLY A 14 -3.94 9.06 54.83
N VAL A 15 -4.77 8.05 54.96
CA VAL A 15 -4.95 7.01 53.95
C VAL A 15 -5.72 7.64 52.79
N LEU A 16 -5.02 8.07 51.74
CA LEU A 16 -5.69 8.41 50.51
C LEU A 16 -5.66 7.17 49.62
N ALA A 17 -6.77 6.49 49.54
CA ALA A 17 -7.04 5.46 48.57
C ALA A 17 -7.11 6.10 47.19
N ILE A 18 -6.04 5.93 46.40
CA ILE A 18 -6.06 6.29 44.99
C ILE A 18 -6.75 5.15 44.25
N CYS A 19 -8.03 5.34 43.94
CA CYS A 19 -8.75 4.54 42.98
C CYS A 19 -8.12 4.77 41.61
N ALA A 20 -7.22 3.87 41.18
CA ALA A 20 -6.78 3.79 39.81
C ALA A 20 -7.96 3.31 38.95
N ALA A 21 -8.68 4.24 38.35
CA ALA A 21 -9.61 3.94 37.29
C ALA A 21 -8.78 3.57 36.06
N ALA A 22 -8.64 2.27 35.81
CA ALA A 22 -8.09 1.76 34.56
C ALA A 22 -9.12 2.07 33.45
N ALA A 23 -8.90 3.20 32.77
CA ALA A 23 -9.58 3.49 31.52
C ALA A 23 -9.03 2.55 30.45
N THR A 24 -9.67 1.42 30.24
CA THR A 24 -9.46 0.57 29.07
C THR A 24 -9.97 1.33 27.85
N LEU A 25 -9.07 2.03 27.17
CA LEU A 25 -9.31 2.57 25.83
C LEU A 25 -9.44 1.38 24.89
N LEU A 26 -10.69 1.00 24.61
CA LEU A 26 -11.01 0.15 23.47
C LEU A 26 -10.69 0.95 22.21
N PHE A 27 -9.46 0.78 21.69
CA PHE A 27 -9.16 1.19 20.34
C PHE A 27 -9.98 0.29 19.42
N GLY A 28 -11.17 0.76 19.09
CA GLY A 28 -11.92 0.22 17.97
C GLY A 28 -11.09 0.42 16.73
N GLY A 29 -10.44 -0.64 16.26
CA GLY A 29 -9.71 -0.64 15.00
C GLY A 29 -10.68 -0.36 13.87
N ALA A 30 -10.79 0.90 13.45
CA ALA A 30 -11.35 1.21 12.16
C ALA A 30 -10.41 0.59 11.12
N THR A 31 -10.86 -0.47 10.47
CA THR A 31 -10.22 -1.01 9.28
C THR A 31 -10.46 -0.01 8.14
N TRP A 32 -9.69 1.04 8.14
CA TRP A 32 -9.53 1.90 6.98
C TRP A 32 -8.90 1.01 5.92
N GLY A 33 -9.54 0.92 4.74
CA GLY A 33 -8.98 0.15 3.64
C GLY A 33 -7.52 0.52 3.46
N GLN A 34 -6.63 -0.45 3.65
CA GLN A 34 -5.19 -0.19 3.59
C GLN A 34 -4.84 0.33 2.21
N GLU A 35 -4.25 1.51 2.17
CA GLU A 35 -3.71 2.06 0.95
C GLU A 35 -2.61 1.11 0.43
N PRO A 36 -2.58 0.81 -0.87
CA PRO A 36 -1.56 -0.07 -1.41
C PRO A 36 -0.15 0.48 -1.16
N PRO A 37 0.85 -0.40 -0.97
CA PRO A 37 2.21 0.05 -0.72
C PRO A 37 2.77 0.86 -1.91
N ALA A 38 3.57 1.90 -1.60
CA ALA A 38 4.25 2.69 -2.62
C ALA A 38 5.03 1.77 -3.60
N PRO A 39 5.06 2.09 -4.89
CA PRO A 39 4.66 3.36 -5.52
C PRO A 39 3.19 3.40 -6.00
N LEU A 40 2.35 2.48 -5.59
CA LEU A 40 0.96 2.40 -6.03
C LEU A 40 0.06 3.36 -5.26
N LYS A 41 -1.00 3.79 -5.93
CA LYS A 41 -2.13 4.54 -5.36
C LYS A 41 -3.43 3.90 -5.81
N THR A 42 -4.56 4.38 -5.29
CA THR A 42 -5.89 3.99 -5.76
C THR A 42 -6.64 5.17 -6.34
N ALA A 43 -7.54 4.90 -7.26
CA ALA A 43 -8.46 5.87 -7.82
C ALA A 43 -9.86 5.25 -8.02
N LYS A 44 -10.87 6.08 -8.13
CA LYS A 44 -12.24 5.65 -8.49
C LYS A 44 -12.42 5.75 -10.01
N ALA A 45 -12.91 4.69 -10.61
CA ALA A 45 -13.09 4.56 -12.05
C ALA A 45 -14.52 4.14 -12.40
N GLY A 46 -15.49 4.98 -12.11
CA GLY A 46 -16.90 4.76 -12.46
C GLY A 46 -17.40 3.36 -12.10
N ALA A 47 -17.94 2.65 -13.09
CA ALA A 47 -18.49 1.31 -12.91
C ALA A 47 -17.43 0.23 -12.62
N ILE A 48 -16.15 0.47 -12.96
CA ILE A 48 -15.06 -0.46 -12.66
C ILE A 48 -14.80 -0.52 -11.15
N GLY A 49 -15.11 0.55 -10.44
CA GLY A 49 -14.89 0.65 -8.99
C GLY A 49 -13.54 1.22 -8.63
N THR A 50 -12.93 0.70 -7.56
CA THR A 50 -11.58 1.13 -7.14
C THR A 50 -10.52 0.40 -7.95
N ILE A 51 -9.60 1.16 -8.54
CA ILE A 51 -8.50 0.65 -9.36
C ILE A 51 -7.15 1.05 -8.79
N LEU A 52 -6.10 0.35 -9.19
CA LEU A 52 -4.72 0.71 -8.93
C LEU A 52 -4.23 1.70 -9.99
N VAL A 53 -3.50 2.70 -9.54
CA VAL A 53 -2.83 3.68 -10.40
C VAL A 53 -1.36 3.79 -9.99
N GLY A 54 -0.53 4.17 -10.94
CA GLY A 54 0.89 4.41 -10.70
C GLY A 54 1.17 5.75 -9.99
N PRO A 55 2.44 6.09 -9.79
CA PRO A 55 2.85 7.34 -9.11
C PRO A 55 2.29 8.61 -9.77
N SER A 56 2.15 8.60 -11.09
CA SER A 56 1.59 9.71 -11.88
C SER A 56 0.05 9.77 -11.89
N GLY A 57 -0.62 8.79 -11.28
CA GLY A 57 -2.08 8.67 -11.32
C GLY A 57 -2.64 7.95 -12.56
N MET A 58 -1.77 7.51 -13.47
CA MET A 58 -2.19 6.74 -14.64
C MET A 58 -2.65 5.34 -14.24
N THR A 59 -3.68 4.85 -14.89
CA THR A 59 -4.28 3.55 -14.61
C THR A 59 -3.30 2.42 -14.86
N LEU A 60 -3.33 1.43 -13.97
CA LEU A 60 -2.57 0.19 -14.10
C LEU A 60 -3.48 -0.95 -14.54
N TYR A 61 -2.91 -1.83 -15.34
CA TYR A 61 -3.60 -2.97 -15.93
C TYR A 61 -2.88 -4.27 -15.65
N THR A 62 -3.63 -5.35 -15.67
CA THR A 62 -3.13 -6.74 -15.65
C THR A 62 -3.46 -7.43 -16.97
N PHE A 63 -2.62 -8.37 -17.36
CA PHE A 63 -2.78 -9.15 -18.58
C PHE A 63 -3.22 -10.58 -18.23
N ALA A 64 -4.29 -11.05 -18.85
CA ALA A 64 -4.87 -12.38 -18.56
C ALA A 64 -3.94 -13.55 -18.91
N SER A 65 -3.00 -13.33 -19.85
CA SER A 65 -2.01 -14.35 -20.23
C SER A 65 -0.82 -14.47 -19.28
N ASP A 66 -0.67 -13.53 -18.33
CA ASP A 66 0.34 -13.62 -17.29
C ASP A 66 -0.08 -14.69 -16.27
N LYS A 67 0.76 -15.70 -16.12
CA LYS A 67 0.45 -16.88 -15.30
C LYS A 67 0.69 -16.69 -13.81
N GLY A 68 1.28 -15.56 -13.40
CA GLY A 68 1.66 -15.31 -12.01
C GLY A 68 2.88 -16.11 -11.55
N ASP A 69 3.68 -16.61 -12.51
CA ASP A 69 4.89 -17.40 -12.30
C ASP A 69 6.16 -16.55 -12.16
N GLY A 70 6.01 -15.25 -11.92
CA GLY A 70 7.13 -14.30 -11.81
C GLY A 70 7.66 -13.83 -13.17
N LYS A 71 6.92 -14.07 -14.25
CA LYS A 71 7.27 -13.65 -15.61
C LYS A 71 6.16 -12.85 -16.26
N SER A 72 6.54 -11.99 -17.20
CA SER A 72 5.61 -11.26 -18.06
C SER A 72 5.49 -11.94 -19.41
N ALA A 73 4.28 -12.19 -19.87
CA ALA A 73 4.00 -12.69 -21.23
C ALA A 73 3.97 -11.54 -22.26
N CYS A 74 4.00 -10.29 -21.82
CA CYS A 74 3.94 -9.11 -22.68
C CYS A 74 5.36 -8.55 -22.93
N THR A 75 5.91 -8.85 -24.10
CA THR A 75 7.26 -8.43 -24.54
C THR A 75 7.20 -7.79 -25.94
N GLY A 76 8.29 -7.18 -26.39
CA GLY A 76 8.40 -6.62 -27.74
C GLY A 76 7.32 -5.59 -28.06
N SER A 77 6.55 -5.81 -29.11
CA SER A 77 5.46 -4.91 -29.55
C SER A 77 4.33 -4.80 -28.52
N CYS A 78 4.07 -5.86 -27.79
CA CYS A 78 3.13 -5.84 -26.68
C CYS A 78 3.56 -4.82 -25.62
N ALA A 79 4.82 -4.85 -25.19
CA ALA A 79 5.34 -3.94 -24.17
C ALA A 79 5.41 -2.47 -24.65
N ARG A 80 5.42 -2.21 -25.94
CA ARG A 80 5.28 -0.85 -26.48
C ARG A 80 3.86 -0.31 -26.31
N LYS A 81 2.88 -1.16 -26.54
CA LYS A 81 1.46 -0.81 -26.37
C LYS A 81 1.04 -0.80 -24.88
N TRP A 82 1.62 -1.72 -24.12
CA TRP A 82 1.39 -1.91 -22.68
C TRP A 82 2.70 -1.76 -21.91
N PRO A 83 3.18 -0.53 -21.70
CA PRO A 83 4.43 -0.30 -20.99
C PRO A 83 4.38 -0.86 -19.57
N PRO A 84 5.38 -1.65 -19.14
CA PRO A 84 5.43 -2.16 -17.78
C PRO A 84 5.66 -1.04 -16.77
N LEU A 85 5.05 -1.15 -15.59
CA LEU A 85 5.44 -0.34 -14.44
C LEU A 85 6.76 -0.87 -13.89
N THR A 86 7.87 -0.19 -14.18
CA THR A 86 9.20 -0.62 -13.78
C THR A 86 9.69 0.07 -12.51
N ALA A 87 10.51 -0.65 -11.74
CA ALA A 87 11.23 -0.08 -10.61
C ALA A 87 12.51 0.61 -11.10
N ALA A 88 12.85 1.75 -10.49
CA ALA A 88 14.14 2.40 -10.73
C ALA A 88 15.29 1.49 -10.27
N PRO A 89 16.48 1.58 -10.90
CA PRO A 89 17.67 0.91 -10.41
C PRO A 89 17.94 1.27 -8.95
N GLY A 90 18.15 0.27 -8.09
CA GLY A 90 18.39 0.48 -6.66
C GLY A 90 17.14 0.80 -5.83
N ALA A 91 15.94 0.74 -6.41
CA ALA A 91 14.71 0.89 -5.65
C ALA A 91 14.63 -0.17 -4.55
N PRO A 92 14.13 0.19 -3.34
CA PRO A 92 13.95 -0.77 -2.27
C PRO A 92 12.96 -1.87 -2.66
N ALA A 93 13.12 -3.03 -2.07
CA ALA A 93 12.17 -4.12 -2.27
C ALA A 93 10.79 -3.69 -1.77
N PRO A 94 9.74 -3.86 -2.59
CA PRO A 94 8.39 -3.52 -2.17
C PRO A 94 7.89 -4.48 -1.08
N GLN A 95 6.87 -4.02 -0.35
CA GLN A 95 6.20 -4.85 0.65
C GLN A 95 5.05 -5.64 0.01
N PRO A 96 4.83 -6.92 0.41
CA PRO A 96 3.67 -7.67 -0.04
C PRO A 96 2.36 -6.91 0.22
N PRO A 97 1.36 -7.05 -0.66
CA PRO A 97 1.27 -7.96 -1.81
C PRO A 97 1.93 -7.44 -3.11
N LEU A 98 2.66 -6.32 -3.04
CA LEU A 98 3.46 -5.81 -4.15
C LEU A 98 4.80 -6.55 -4.18
N SER A 99 5.24 -6.93 -5.37
CA SER A 99 6.51 -7.63 -5.61
C SER A 99 7.20 -7.13 -6.87
N LEU A 100 8.39 -7.60 -7.12
CA LEU A 100 9.15 -7.33 -8.37
C LEU A 100 9.38 -8.62 -9.11
N ILE A 101 9.21 -8.59 -10.42
CA ILE A 101 9.60 -9.65 -11.35
C ILE A 101 10.72 -9.17 -12.24
N ALA A 102 11.61 -10.08 -12.64
CA ALA A 102 12.66 -9.79 -13.64
C ALA A 102 12.10 -9.93 -15.04
N ARG A 103 12.42 -8.98 -15.91
CA ARG A 103 12.12 -9.04 -17.34
C ARG A 103 13.37 -9.47 -18.11
N ASP A 104 13.17 -10.00 -19.33
CA ASP A 104 14.26 -10.46 -20.18
C ASP A 104 15.21 -9.35 -20.61
N ASP A 105 14.75 -8.09 -20.59
CA ASP A 105 15.56 -6.90 -20.87
C ASP A 105 16.41 -6.41 -19.68
N GLY A 106 16.40 -7.14 -18.57
CA GLY A 106 17.13 -6.82 -17.33
C GLY A 106 16.43 -5.82 -16.42
N THR A 107 15.29 -5.25 -16.82
CA THR A 107 14.49 -4.37 -15.96
C THR A 107 13.69 -5.18 -14.93
N LYS A 108 13.26 -4.51 -13.86
CA LYS A 108 12.35 -5.09 -12.86
C LYS A 108 10.99 -4.42 -12.97
N GLN A 109 9.96 -5.23 -13.05
CA GLN A 109 8.58 -4.79 -13.16
C GLN A 109 7.83 -5.06 -11.87
N TYR A 110 7.02 -4.11 -11.42
CA TYR A 110 6.12 -4.33 -10.30
C TYR A 110 5.00 -5.31 -10.66
N ALA A 111 4.66 -6.15 -9.69
CA ALA A 111 3.55 -7.09 -9.78
C ALA A 111 2.69 -6.98 -8.52
N TRP A 112 1.37 -6.98 -8.69
CA TRP A 112 0.39 -6.96 -7.62
C TRP A 112 -0.21 -8.36 -7.44
N LYS A 113 -0.08 -8.94 -6.25
CA LYS A 113 -0.56 -10.32 -5.99
C LYS A 113 -0.06 -11.31 -7.05
N GLY A 114 1.21 -11.17 -7.48
CA GLY A 114 1.84 -12.00 -8.49
C GLY A 114 1.51 -11.65 -9.95
N LYS A 115 0.62 -10.69 -10.20
CA LYS A 115 0.26 -10.25 -11.56
C LYS A 115 1.06 -9.01 -11.94
N PRO A 116 1.87 -9.07 -13.03
CA PRO A 116 2.60 -7.92 -13.55
C PRO A 116 1.68 -6.74 -13.86
N LEU A 117 2.16 -5.54 -13.59
CA LEU A 117 1.40 -4.30 -13.77
C LEU A 117 1.92 -3.52 -14.97
N TYR A 118 0.98 -3.01 -15.77
CA TYR A 118 1.26 -2.29 -17.02
C TYR A 118 0.48 -0.98 -17.08
N TYR A 119 1.00 -0.04 -17.83
CA TYR A 119 0.24 1.09 -18.35
C TYR A 119 -0.38 0.75 -19.71
N TYR A 120 -1.27 1.61 -20.19
CA TYR A 120 -1.79 1.56 -21.55
C TYR A 120 -1.37 2.82 -22.30
N SER A 121 -0.76 2.65 -23.47
CA SER A 121 -0.20 3.77 -24.24
C SER A 121 -1.24 4.75 -24.78
N GLU A 122 -2.51 4.35 -24.84
CA GLU A 122 -3.60 5.18 -25.35
C GLU A 122 -4.37 5.90 -24.22
N ASP A 123 -4.06 5.65 -22.95
CA ASP A 123 -4.56 6.48 -21.85
C ASP A 123 -3.85 7.84 -21.89
N ALA A 124 -4.61 8.91 -22.04
CA ALA A 124 -4.07 10.25 -22.24
C ALA A 124 -3.83 11.01 -20.93
N LYS A 125 -4.59 10.70 -19.88
CA LYS A 125 -4.56 11.41 -18.59
C LYS A 125 -4.92 10.51 -17.42
N PRO A 126 -4.58 10.90 -16.18
CA PRO A 126 -5.04 10.22 -14.98
C PRO A 126 -6.56 10.05 -14.97
N GLY A 127 -6.99 8.84 -14.61
CA GLY A 127 -8.41 8.47 -14.60
C GLY A 127 -8.93 7.85 -15.90
N ASP A 128 -8.16 7.91 -16.99
CA ASP A 128 -8.51 7.18 -18.21
C ASP A 128 -8.40 5.67 -17.93
N THR A 129 -9.35 4.91 -18.46
CA THR A 129 -9.41 3.45 -18.34
C THR A 129 -9.68 2.80 -19.69
N THR A 130 -9.16 3.40 -20.78
CA THR A 130 -9.42 2.98 -22.14
C THR A 130 -8.84 1.61 -22.47
N GLY A 131 -7.89 1.14 -21.63
CA GLY A 131 -7.32 -0.20 -21.74
C GLY A 131 -8.17 -1.31 -21.09
N HIS A 132 -9.24 -0.95 -20.36
CA HIS A 132 -10.06 -1.96 -19.70
C HIS A 132 -10.85 -2.79 -20.72
N GLU A 133 -10.79 -4.12 -20.57
CA GLU A 133 -11.42 -5.12 -21.47
C GLU A 133 -10.88 -5.14 -22.91
N VAL A 134 -9.78 -4.43 -23.21
CA VAL A 134 -9.14 -4.52 -24.53
C VAL A 134 -8.78 -5.98 -24.84
N GLY A 135 -9.29 -6.46 -25.97
CA GLY A 135 -9.08 -7.82 -26.42
C GLY A 135 -9.57 -8.90 -25.43
N ARG A 136 -10.41 -8.57 -24.47
CA ARG A 136 -10.84 -9.44 -23.36
C ARG A 136 -9.69 -10.07 -22.59
N SER A 137 -8.53 -9.43 -22.64
CA SER A 137 -7.29 -9.94 -22.04
C SER A 137 -6.66 -8.93 -21.10
N TRP A 138 -7.05 -7.67 -21.17
CA TRP A 138 -6.50 -6.60 -20.36
C TRP A 138 -7.57 -6.02 -19.44
N PHE A 139 -7.23 -5.92 -18.17
CA PHE A 139 -8.19 -5.44 -17.17
C PHE A 139 -7.51 -4.43 -16.24
N ALA A 140 -8.24 -3.34 -15.93
CA ALA A 140 -7.76 -2.41 -14.92
C ALA A 140 -7.47 -3.17 -13.61
N ALA A 141 -6.28 -2.98 -13.07
CA ALA A 141 -5.85 -3.65 -11.85
C ALA A 141 -6.64 -3.14 -10.65
N ARG A 142 -7.02 -4.03 -9.75
CA ARG A 142 -7.81 -3.72 -8.56
C ARG A 142 -7.05 -4.09 -7.30
N PRO A 143 -7.26 -3.38 -6.18
CA PRO A 143 -6.59 -3.67 -4.92
C PRO A 143 -7.06 -4.96 -4.24
N ASP A 144 -8.30 -5.38 -4.47
CA ASP A 144 -8.99 -6.56 -3.90
C ASP A 144 -8.65 -7.90 -4.58
#